data_f765d89a6058c62ff4ed8a16ad509bd5
#
_entry.id   f765d89a6058c62ff4ed8a16ad509bd5
#
_cell.length_a   1.000
_cell.length_b   1.000
_cell.length_c   1.000
_cell.angle_alpha   90.00
_cell.angle_beta   90.00
_cell.angle_gamma   90.00
#
_symmetry.space_group_name_H-M   'P 1'
#
loop_
_entity.id
_entity.type
_entity.pdbx_description
1 polymer ?
#
loop_
_entity_poly.entity_id
_entity_poly.type
_entity_poly.pdbx_seq_one_letter_code
_entity_poly.pdbx_strand_id
1 'polypeptide(L)'
;MKTAKSTYNPQLTGQSLAKIDSVLCSMPITGYIDQINWPDSYPMAPEAFFTLAHTDDMLYVRFEVRGEVPLSTKMADLELVNEDACVEMFIADADNPHYGNFEFNAAGVCNASHRKERKVDVVRLNEEQLQSIKRFPVQLCAAHWSLLVGIPLTLIEFDS
;
A
#
# COMPACT_ATOMS: atom_id res chain seq x y z
N MET A 1 -3.24 20.76 -3.70
CA MET A 1 -2.66 19.39 -3.72
C MET A 1 -1.95 19.19 -2.40
N LYS A 2 -2.28 18.11 -1.66
CA LYS A 2 -1.57 17.77 -0.42
C LYS A 2 -0.28 17.04 -0.80
N THR A 3 0.84 17.40 -0.20
CA THR A 3 2.14 16.74 -0.41
C THR A 3 2.63 16.13 0.89
N ALA A 4 3.27 14.99 0.79
CA ALA A 4 3.87 14.31 1.92
C ALA A 4 5.27 13.81 1.53
N LYS A 5 6.14 13.63 2.52
CA LYS A 5 7.48 13.08 2.31
C LYS A 5 7.66 11.81 3.14
N SER A 6 8.30 10.82 2.54
CA SER A 6 8.75 9.63 3.26
C SER A 6 9.95 9.98 4.15
N THR A 7 9.98 9.41 5.35
CA THR A 7 11.08 9.58 6.30
C THR A 7 12.16 8.54 6.06
N TYR A 8 13.40 8.96 5.81
CA TYR A 8 14.53 8.05 5.75
C TYR A 8 14.84 7.48 7.14
N ASN A 9 14.79 6.16 7.26
CA ASN A 9 15.06 5.47 8.53
C ASN A 9 15.85 4.17 8.30
N PRO A 10 17.20 4.24 8.28
CA PRO A 10 18.03 3.09 8.02
C PRO A 10 17.97 2.03 9.15
N GLN A 11 17.46 2.37 10.33
CA GLN A 11 17.30 1.42 11.44
C GLN A 11 16.21 0.36 11.18
N LEU A 12 15.39 0.54 10.16
CA LEU A 12 14.40 -0.46 9.74
C LEU A 12 15.04 -1.63 8.98
N THR A 13 16.24 -1.45 8.44
CA THR A 13 16.96 -2.50 7.71
C THR A 13 17.21 -3.71 8.60
N GLY A 14 16.80 -4.90 8.11
CA GLY A 14 16.98 -6.17 8.82
C GLY A 14 16.02 -6.40 10.00
N GLN A 15 15.10 -5.47 10.29
CA GLN A 15 14.12 -5.64 11.35
C GLN A 15 12.98 -6.59 10.94
N SER A 16 12.33 -7.20 11.92
CA SER A 16 11.08 -7.95 11.71
C SER A 16 9.95 -7.02 11.29
N LEU A 17 8.96 -7.54 10.54
CA LEU A 17 7.80 -6.76 10.12
C LEU A 17 7.00 -6.20 11.31
N ALA A 18 6.85 -6.99 12.39
CA ALA A 18 6.20 -6.53 13.61
C ALA A 18 6.93 -5.34 14.27
N LYS A 19 8.28 -5.33 14.22
CA LYS A 19 9.08 -4.20 14.73
C LYS A 19 8.91 -2.98 13.83
N ILE A 20 8.94 -3.15 12.51
CA ILE A 20 8.74 -2.07 11.54
C ILE A 20 7.34 -1.47 11.71
N ASP A 21 6.30 -2.30 11.82
CA ASP A 21 4.92 -1.86 12.05
C ASP A 21 4.80 -1.02 13.33
N SER A 22 5.40 -1.49 14.43
CA SER A 22 5.43 -0.76 15.71
C SER A 22 6.13 0.60 15.59
N VAL A 23 7.23 0.68 14.83
CA VAL A 23 7.94 1.95 14.60
C VAL A 23 7.07 2.91 13.80
N LEU A 24 6.51 2.48 12.66
CA LEU A 24 5.66 3.33 11.84
C LEU A 24 4.38 3.75 12.57
N CYS A 25 3.81 2.88 13.40
CA CYS A 25 2.66 3.20 14.25
C CYS A 25 2.95 4.34 15.24
N SER A 26 4.19 4.48 15.70
CA SER A 26 4.61 5.55 16.63
C SER A 26 5.06 6.84 15.93
N MET A 27 5.23 6.82 14.62
CA MET A 27 5.61 8.01 13.84
C MET A 27 4.41 8.92 13.59
N PRO A 28 4.64 10.20 13.30
CA PRO A 28 3.56 11.09 12.84
C PRO A 28 2.87 10.56 11.59
N ILE A 29 1.54 10.70 11.52
CA ILE A 29 0.76 10.38 10.33
C ILE A 29 1.29 11.21 9.15
N THR A 30 1.62 10.53 8.04
CA THR A 30 2.14 11.19 6.84
C THR A 30 1.01 11.82 6.03
N GLY A 31 -0.15 11.17 5.94
CA GLY A 31 -1.30 11.70 5.22
C GLY A 31 -2.59 10.97 5.51
N TYR A 32 -3.69 11.63 5.11
CA TYR A 32 -5.05 11.10 5.22
C TYR A 32 -5.63 10.83 3.84
N ILE A 33 -6.40 9.74 3.72
CA ILE A 33 -7.19 9.39 2.54
C ILE A 33 -8.62 9.84 2.86
N ASP A 34 -8.95 11.08 2.50
CA ASP A 34 -10.16 11.78 2.93
C ASP A 34 -11.07 12.24 1.78
N GLN A 35 -10.86 11.71 0.57
CA GLN A 35 -11.69 12.02 -0.59
C GLN A 35 -12.65 10.87 -0.88
N ILE A 36 -13.93 11.18 -1.02
CA ILE A 36 -14.95 10.23 -1.45
C ILE A 36 -15.12 10.37 -2.96
N ASN A 37 -14.61 9.38 -3.70
CA ASN A 37 -14.61 9.43 -5.18
C ASN A 37 -15.96 9.02 -5.79
N TRP A 38 -16.76 8.23 -5.07
CA TRP A 38 -18.06 7.71 -5.53
C TRP A 38 -19.16 7.91 -4.46
N PRO A 39 -19.53 9.16 -4.14
CA PRO A 39 -20.44 9.45 -3.02
C PRO A 39 -21.85 8.87 -3.21
N ASP A 40 -22.29 8.71 -4.44
CA ASP A 40 -23.61 8.13 -4.74
C ASP A 40 -23.68 6.63 -4.44
N SER A 41 -22.57 5.92 -4.61
CA SER A 41 -22.48 4.46 -4.36
C SER A 41 -21.96 4.16 -2.94
N TYR A 42 -21.07 5.00 -2.43
CA TYR A 42 -20.40 4.85 -1.15
C TYR A 42 -20.41 6.20 -0.40
N PRO A 43 -21.55 6.56 0.23
CA PRO A 43 -21.72 7.88 0.85
C PRO A 43 -20.94 8.06 2.17
N MET A 44 -20.45 6.96 2.73
CA MET A 44 -19.65 6.97 3.96
C MET A 44 -18.26 6.43 3.67
N ALA A 45 -17.23 7.23 3.99
CA ALA A 45 -15.85 6.78 3.95
C ALA A 45 -15.38 6.36 5.35
N PRO A 46 -14.60 5.28 5.48
CA PRO A 46 -13.86 5.01 6.69
C PRO A 46 -12.82 6.10 6.95
N GLU A 47 -12.40 6.27 8.21
CA GLU A 47 -11.21 7.06 8.50
C GLU A 47 -9.98 6.26 8.05
N ALA A 48 -9.27 6.75 7.04
CA ALA A 48 -8.08 6.09 6.52
C ALA A 48 -6.88 7.05 6.47
N PHE A 49 -5.73 6.57 6.92
CA PHE A 49 -4.48 7.32 6.90
C PHE A 49 -3.28 6.40 6.73
N PHE A 50 -2.14 7.00 6.43
CA PHE A 50 -0.92 6.25 6.23
C PHE A 50 0.31 6.94 6.81
N THR A 51 1.32 6.13 7.10
CA THR A 51 2.65 6.55 7.53
C THR A 51 3.69 5.99 6.57
N LEU A 52 4.64 6.83 6.14
CA LEU A 52 5.69 6.49 5.18
C LEU A 52 7.07 6.52 5.85
N ALA A 53 7.88 5.50 5.60
CA ALA A 53 9.31 5.49 5.87
C ALA A 53 10.04 4.73 4.76
N HIS A 54 11.33 4.99 4.56
CA HIS A 54 12.13 4.24 3.60
C HIS A 54 13.53 3.98 4.15
N THR A 55 14.15 2.94 3.61
CA THR A 55 15.57 2.61 3.74
C THR A 55 16.26 2.84 2.40
N ASP A 56 17.48 2.38 2.24
CA ASP A 56 18.20 2.45 0.96
C ASP A 56 17.60 1.53 -0.12
N ASP A 57 16.85 0.49 0.29
CA ASP A 57 16.35 -0.58 -0.59
C ASP A 57 14.84 -0.80 -0.53
N MET A 58 14.14 -0.21 0.45
CA MET A 58 12.72 -0.48 0.70
C MET A 58 11.92 0.79 0.97
N LEU A 59 10.72 0.86 0.39
CA LEU A 59 9.67 1.79 0.82
C LEU A 59 8.69 1.06 1.72
N TYR A 60 8.48 1.56 2.94
CA TYR A 60 7.49 1.06 3.87
C TYR A 60 6.29 2.01 3.95
N VAL A 61 5.10 1.44 3.83
CA VAL A 61 3.83 2.14 3.99
C VAL A 61 2.99 1.38 5.00
N ARG A 62 2.59 2.06 6.07
CA ARG A 62 1.62 1.51 7.02
C ARG A 62 0.30 2.23 6.82
N PHE A 63 -0.69 1.51 6.33
CA PHE A 63 -2.08 1.96 6.26
C PHE A 63 -2.78 1.63 7.57
N GLU A 64 -3.69 2.50 7.99
CA GLU A 64 -4.62 2.26 9.09
C GLU A 64 -6.01 2.71 8.69
N VAL A 65 -7.00 1.85 8.88
CA VAL A 65 -8.39 2.05 8.48
C VAL A 65 -9.30 1.78 9.66
N ARG A 66 -10.17 2.74 9.97
CA ARG A 66 -11.14 2.71 11.07
C ARG A 66 -12.55 2.93 10.54
N GLY A 67 -13.50 2.19 11.08
CA GLY A 67 -14.92 2.30 10.69
C GLY A 67 -15.30 1.40 9.51
N GLU A 68 -14.41 0.48 9.10
CA GLU A 68 -14.66 -0.52 8.07
C GLU A 68 -14.28 -1.92 8.55
N VAL A 69 -15.19 -2.88 8.34
CA VAL A 69 -14.91 -4.30 8.58
C VAL A 69 -13.92 -4.78 7.51
N PRO A 70 -12.80 -5.43 7.88
CA PRO A 70 -11.78 -5.87 6.94
C PRO A 70 -12.23 -7.11 6.13
N LEU A 71 -13.23 -6.94 5.27
CA LEU A 71 -13.69 -8.00 4.38
C LEU A 71 -12.57 -8.39 3.42
N SER A 72 -12.19 -9.67 3.41
CA SER A 72 -11.17 -10.24 2.55
C SER A 72 -11.65 -11.58 2.00
N THR A 73 -12.17 -11.58 0.79
CA THR A 73 -12.66 -12.78 0.09
C THR A 73 -11.64 -13.32 -0.91
N LYS A 74 -10.75 -12.45 -1.39
CA LYS A 74 -9.65 -12.82 -2.29
C LYS A 74 -8.49 -13.37 -1.46
N MET A 75 -7.96 -14.52 -1.88
CA MET A 75 -6.98 -15.29 -1.12
C MET A 75 -5.66 -15.50 -1.87
N ALA A 76 -5.63 -15.22 -3.16
CA ALA A 76 -4.45 -15.37 -4.01
C ALA A 76 -4.05 -14.04 -4.64
N ASP A 77 -2.75 -13.83 -4.77
CA ASP A 77 -2.22 -12.65 -5.47
C ASP A 77 -2.73 -12.59 -6.92
N LEU A 78 -2.84 -11.39 -7.43
CA LEU A 78 -3.39 -11.03 -8.75
C LEU A 78 -4.91 -11.24 -8.91
N GLU A 79 -5.63 -11.64 -7.85
CA GLU A 79 -7.09 -11.54 -7.84
C GLU A 79 -7.55 -10.07 -7.76
N LEU A 80 -8.86 -9.84 -7.98
CA LEU A 80 -9.48 -8.51 -7.95
C LEU A 80 -9.68 -8.02 -6.51
N VAL A 81 -8.59 -7.70 -5.81
CA VAL A 81 -8.59 -7.29 -4.40
C VAL A 81 -9.37 -5.99 -4.15
N ASN A 82 -9.62 -5.19 -5.20
CA ASN A 82 -10.47 -3.99 -5.13
C ASN A 82 -11.97 -4.30 -4.90
N GLU A 83 -12.38 -5.56 -4.93
CA GLU A 83 -13.73 -6.00 -4.52
C GLU A 83 -13.83 -6.27 -3.02
N ASP A 84 -12.71 -6.26 -2.30
CA ASP A 84 -12.59 -6.40 -0.85
C ASP A 84 -12.37 -5.04 -0.15
N ALA A 85 -12.25 -5.02 1.18
CA ALA A 85 -11.68 -3.89 1.91
C ALA A 85 -10.22 -3.72 1.47
N CYS A 86 -9.94 -2.68 0.69
CA CYS A 86 -8.72 -2.52 -0.07
C CYS A 86 -8.08 -1.14 0.14
N VAL A 87 -6.75 -1.13 0.19
CA VAL A 87 -5.93 0.08 0.07
C VAL A 87 -5.07 -0.03 -1.17
N GLU A 88 -4.85 1.11 -1.83
CA GLU A 88 -4.01 1.15 -3.02
C GLU A 88 -3.05 2.34 -3.01
N MET A 89 -1.96 2.20 -3.75
CA MET A 89 -1.03 3.28 -4.00
C MET A 89 -0.56 3.26 -5.45
N PHE A 90 -0.33 4.45 -5.97
CA PHE A 90 0.28 4.69 -7.27
C PHE A 90 1.63 5.35 -7.04
N ILE A 91 2.68 4.76 -7.60
CA ILE A 91 4.05 5.24 -7.43
C ILE A 91 4.65 5.44 -8.80
N ALA A 92 5.18 6.64 -9.05
CA ALA A 92 5.84 6.98 -10.30
C ALA A 92 7.18 7.66 -10.01
N ASP A 93 8.13 7.45 -10.89
CA ASP A 93 9.30 8.30 -11.00
C ASP A 93 8.91 9.58 -11.76
N ALA A 94 9.45 10.73 -11.35
CA ALA A 94 9.12 12.03 -11.97
C ALA A 94 9.47 12.10 -13.46
N ASP A 95 10.50 11.37 -13.87
CA ASP A 95 11.05 11.38 -15.22
C ASP A 95 10.57 10.20 -16.09
N ASN A 96 9.72 9.30 -15.55
CA ASN A 96 9.23 8.12 -16.24
C ASN A 96 7.73 8.22 -16.50
N PRO A 97 7.24 7.94 -17.73
CA PRO A 97 5.80 7.91 -18.02
C PRO A 97 5.07 6.71 -17.38
N HIS A 98 5.81 5.72 -16.89
CA HIS A 98 5.23 4.55 -16.25
C HIS A 98 5.04 4.77 -14.75
N TYR A 99 4.08 4.06 -14.17
CA TYR A 99 3.84 4.03 -12.72
C TYR A 99 3.52 2.63 -12.24
N GLY A 100 3.85 2.34 -11.00
CA GLY A 100 3.41 1.15 -10.28
C GLY A 100 2.04 1.38 -9.65
N ASN A 101 1.13 0.44 -9.84
CA ASN A 101 -0.13 0.36 -9.11
C ASN A 101 -0.06 -0.85 -8.20
N PHE A 102 -0.19 -0.64 -6.91
CA PHE A 102 -0.12 -1.67 -5.88
C PHE A 102 -1.42 -1.63 -5.08
N GLU A 103 -2.21 -2.67 -5.18
CA GLU A 103 -3.50 -2.85 -4.51
C GLU A 103 -3.38 -3.98 -3.49
N PHE A 104 -3.90 -3.78 -2.28
CA PHE A 104 -3.84 -4.78 -1.20
C PHE A 104 -5.19 -4.84 -0.49
N ASN A 105 -5.75 -6.06 -0.31
CA ASN A 105 -6.86 -6.20 0.61
C ASN A 105 -6.40 -6.21 2.07
N ALA A 106 -7.32 -6.19 3.01
CA ALA A 106 -7.02 -6.15 4.44
C ALA A 106 -6.28 -7.40 4.96
N ALA A 107 -6.30 -8.52 4.23
CA ALA A 107 -5.51 -9.72 4.52
C ALA A 107 -4.08 -9.67 3.92
N GLY A 108 -3.75 -8.62 3.16
CA GLY A 108 -2.45 -8.46 2.53
C GLY A 108 -2.30 -9.17 1.19
N VAL A 109 -3.37 -9.68 0.61
CA VAL A 109 -3.35 -10.20 -0.77
C VAL A 109 -3.11 -9.04 -1.73
N CYS A 110 -2.24 -9.22 -2.70
CA CYS A 110 -1.72 -8.16 -3.56
C CYS A 110 -2.11 -8.36 -5.03
N ASN A 111 -2.61 -7.29 -5.65
CA ASN A 111 -2.65 -7.16 -7.10
C ASN A 111 -1.78 -5.97 -7.51
N ALA A 112 -0.70 -6.23 -8.23
CA ALA A 112 0.24 -5.19 -8.59
C ALA A 112 0.66 -5.26 -10.07
N SER A 113 0.86 -4.09 -10.65
CA SER A 113 1.24 -3.95 -12.06
C SER A 113 1.99 -2.65 -12.32
N HIS A 114 2.81 -2.66 -13.36
CA HIS A 114 3.34 -1.45 -13.98
C HIS A 114 2.41 -1.03 -15.12
N ARG A 115 2.21 0.27 -15.29
CA ARG A 115 1.29 0.84 -16.28
C ARG A 115 1.84 2.14 -16.85
N LYS A 116 1.55 2.40 -18.12
CA LYS A 116 1.81 3.70 -18.74
C LYS A 116 0.66 4.67 -18.48
N GLU A 117 -0.56 4.18 -18.67
CA GLU A 117 -1.80 4.89 -18.39
C GLU A 117 -2.82 3.91 -17.78
N ARG A 118 -3.96 4.43 -17.31
CA ARG A 118 -5.03 3.58 -16.79
C ARG A 118 -5.48 2.59 -17.86
N LYS A 119 -5.29 1.29 -17.60
CA LYS A 119 -5.61 0.17 -18.49
C LYS A 119 -4.80 0.11 -19.80
N VAL A 120 -3.71 0.85 -19.92
CA VAL A 120 -2.81 0.83 -21.09
C VAL A 120 -1.44 0.32 -20.65
N ASP A 121 -0.86 -0.56 -21.46
CA ASP A 121 0.45 -1.18 -21.23
C ASP A 121 0.58 -1.76 -19.81
N VAL A 122 -0.42 -2.54 -19.41
CA VAL A 122 -0.49 -3.15 -18.08
C VAL A 122 0.39 -4.40 -18.05
N VAL A 123 1.49 -4.32 -17.32
CA VAL A 123 2.39 -5.45 -17.05
C VAL A 123 2.23 -5.85 -15.59
N ARG A 124 1.62 -7.00 -15.34
CA ARG A 124 1.48 -7.53 -13.97
C ARG A 124 2.82 -7.97 -13.44
N LEU A 125 3.05 -7.76 -12.15
CA LEU A 125 4.22 -8.30 -11.47
C LEU A 125 4.18 -9.84 -11.52
N ASN A 126 5.36 -10.44 -11.70
CA ASN A 126 5.50 -11.89 -11.63
C ASN A 126 5.52 -12.39 -10.18
N GLU A 127 5.51 -13.71 -10.00
CA GLU A 127 5.45 -14.35 -8.68
C GLU A 127 6.65 -13.96 -7.80
N GLU A 128 7.87 -13.92 -8.32
CA GLU A 128 9.07 -13.55 -7.58
C GLU A 128 9.00 -12.10 -7.09
N GLN A 129 8.55 -11.18 -7.95
CA GLN A 129 8.33 -9.78 -7.61
C GLN A 129 7.27 -9.63 -6.52
N LEU A 130 6.14 -10.34 -6.63
CA LEU A 130 5.07 -10.31 -5.63
C LEU A 130 5.53 -10.88 -4.28
N GLN A 131 6.32 -11.95 -4.28
CA GLN A 131 6.89 -12.53 -3.06
C GLN A 131 7.93 -11.61 -2.39
N SER A 132 8.58 -10.73 -3.13
CA SER A 132 9.52 -9.75 -2.58
C SER A 132 8.82 -8.62 -1.80
N ILE A 133 7.54 -8.37 -2.06
CA ILE A 133 6.72 -7.38 -1.34
C ILE A 133 6.38 -7.93 0.05
N LYS A 134 6.86 -7.28 1.08
CA LYS A 134 6.60 -7.63 2.48
C LYS A 134 5.21 -7.15 2.89
N ARG A 135 4.47 -7.95 3.65
CA ARG A 135 3.09 -7.65 4.06
C ARG A 135 2.85 -8.13 5.50
N PHE A 136 2.28 -7.25 6.31
CA PHE A 136 1.96 -7.52 7.70
C PHE A 136 0.58 -6.95 8.04
N PRO A 137 -0.49 -7.74 7.79
CA PRO A 137 -1.86 -7.35 8.13
C PRO A 137 -2.12 -7.54 9.63
N VAL A 138 -2.83 -6.60 10.25
CA VAL A 138 -3.26 -6.68 11.65
C VAL A 138 -4.72 -6.24 11.75
N GLN A 139 -5.57 -7.12 12.28
CA GLN A 139 -6.92 -6.75 12.71
C GLN A 139 -6.88 -6.30 14.16
N LEU A 140 -7.15 -5.02 14.41
CA LEU A 140 -7.08 -4.40 15.73
C LEU A 140 -8.39 -4.56 16.51
N CYS A 141 -9.53 -4.47 15.79
CA CYS A 141 -10.86 -4.83 16.30
C CYS A 141 -11.82 -5.09 15.14
N ALA A 142 -13.12 -5.26 15.39
CA ALA A 142 -14.10 -5.63 14.36
C ALA A 142 -14.13 -4.70 13.14
N ALA A 143 -13.91 -3.41 13.33
CA ALA A 143 -13.93 -2.40 12.27
C ALA A 143 -12.69 -1.49 12.32
N HIS A 144 -11.53 -2.05 12.67
CA HIS A 144 -10.26 -1.35 12.73
C HIS A 144 -9.13 -2.31 12.36
N TRP A 145 -8.44 -2.01 11.29
CA TRP A 145 -7.34 -2.82 10.77
C TRP A 145 -6.18 -1.95 10.30
N SER A 146 -5.02 -2.55 10.20
CA SER A 146 -3.84 -1.94 9.59
C SER A 146 -3.13 -2.94 8.70
N LEU A 147 -2.41 -2.42 7.73
CA LEU A 147 -1.55 -3.18 6.84
C LEU A 147 -0.23 -2.44 6.67
N LEU A 148 0.85 -3.07 7.11
CA LEU A 148 2.19 -2.64 6.72
C LEU A 148 2.57 -3.36 5.43
N VAL A 149 3.02 -2.60 4.45
CA VAL A 149 3.66 -3.12 3.23
C VAL A 149 5.09 -2.59 3.12
N GLY A 150 5.99 -3.44 2.64
CA GLY A 150 7.36 -3.06 2.28
C GLY A 150 7.59 -3.39 0.81
N ILE A 151 7.82 -2.38 -0.01
CA ILE A 151 8.03 -2.51 -1.45
C ILE A 151 9.51 -2.29 -1.74
N PRO A 152 10.21 -3.27 -2.35
CA PRO A 152 11.57 -3.04 -2.85
C PRO A 152 11.61 -1.85 -3.80
N LEU A 153 12.58 -0.95 -3.65
CA LEU A 153 12.73 0.21 -4.53
C LEU A 153 12.95 -0.20 -5.98
N THR A 154 13.56 -1.36 -6.22
CA THR A 154 13.71 -1.95 -7.56
C THR A 154 12.40 -2.25 -8.29
N LEU A 155 11.28 -2.37 -7.55
CA LEU A 155 9.94 -2.50 -8.16
C LEU A 155 9.30 -1.15 -8.48
N ILE A 156 9.91 -0.06 -8.04
CA ILE A 156 9.43 1.33 -8.23
C ILE A 156 10.31 2.04 -9.26
N GLU A 157 11.57 1.67 -9.35
CA GLU A 157 12.50 2.12 -10.39
C GLU A 157 12.14 1.41 -11.69
N PHE A 158 11.57 2.16 -12.62
CA PHE A 158 11.23 1.61 -13.93
C PHE A 158 12.42 1.79 -14.87
N ASP A 159 12.99 0.69 -15.34
CA ASP A 159 13.97 0.74 -16.41
C ASP A 159 13.34 1.41 -17.64
N SER A 160 13.97 2.48 -18.10
CA SER A 160 13.59 3.28 -19.27
C SER A 160 13.88 2.54 -20.58
#